data_da4b3545cc8b041dcca6705e1a6503a8
#
_entry.id   da4b3545cc8b041dcca6705e1a6503a8
#
_cell.length_a   1.000
_cell.length_b   1.000
_cell.length_c   1.000
_cell.angle_alpha   90.00
_cell.angle_beta   90.00
_cell.angle_gamma   90.00
#
_symmetry.space_group_name_H-M   'P 1'
#
loop_
_entity.id
_entity.type
_entity.pdbx_description
1 polymer ?
#
loop_
_entity_poly.entity_id
_entity_poly.type
_entity_poly.pdbx_seq_one_letter_code
_entity_poly.pdbx_strand_id
1 'polypeptide(L)'
;MQLIIAGRPVTSRGRPVDGWLAVDGDLIVEAGEGRPPRPPDLDTGQSWLVPGFVDVHLHGGGGHAVRADRDALRGVLNFHAGRGTTSALLSLVSAPLEEMVATAGVVADVTATDPRLLGCHFEGPFLSATYCGAHDPAVLLAPTPAELERLLAAARGTARVVTLAPELPGGVAAIRQVVAAGAVAAVGHTGADHQQTLAALAAGARHATHLFNAMPPVHHRIPGPVVALLGDARVTVELILDGIHVHDATARLAVDAAGAGRVVLVTDAMAAAGMPEGAFQLEGQPVVVQDGAVRLVGGTSLAGSVLTMDAAFRRAIQQLQCSPAEAVAMTSTNAARLLGFADRIGSLQPGKAADIVVLDDDLQVERVMKAGRWLEQT
;
A
#
# COMPACT_ATOMS: atom_id res chain seq x y z
N MET A 1 24.62 4.77 -21.63
CA MET A 1 24.11 4.15 -22.90
C MET A 1 22.64 3.90 -22.69
N GLN A 2 21.80 4.46 -23.53
CA GLN A 2 20.35 4.39 -23.41
C GLN A 2 19.87 2.95 -23.70
N LEU A 3 19.17 2.34 -22.73
CA LEU A 3 18.55 1.02 -22.87
C LEU A 3 17.17 1.17 -23.50
N ILE A 4 16.90 0.48 -24.61
CA ILE A 4 15.55 0.41 -25.20
C ILE A 4 14.89 -0.92 -24.86
N ILE A 5 13.70 -0.83 -24.27
CA ILE A 5 12.84 -1.96 -23.93
C ILE A 5 11.61 -1.89 -24.83
N ALA A 6 11.41 -2.87 -25.68
CA ALA A 6 10.19 -3.03 -26.47
C ALA A 6 9.23 -4.00 -25.79
N GLY A 7 7.93 -3.77 -25.94
CA GLY A 7 6.86 -4.56 -25.36
C GLY A 7 5.52 -3.85 -25.49
N ARG A 8 4.61 -4.03 -24.52
CA ARG A 8 3.29 -3.40 -24.53
C ARG A 8 3.09 -2.51 -23.30
N PRO A 9 3.60 -1.25 -23.31
CA PRO A 9 3.43 -0.33 -22.20
C PRO A 9 1.95 -0.01 -21.94
N VAL A 10 1.56 -0.09 -20.67
CA VAL A 10 0.24 0.36 -20.20
C VAL A 10 0.35 1.84 -19.84
N THR A 11 -0.24 2.66 -20.67
CA THR A 11 -0.32 4.10 -20.47
C THR A 11 -1.68 4.50 -19.89
N SER A 12 -1.80 5.76 -19.47
CA SER A 12 -3.09 6.33 -18.99
C SER A 12 -4.20 6.32 -20.06
N ARG A 13 -3.91 5.93 -21.31
CA ARG A 13 -4.86 5.88 -22.43
C ARG A 13 -5.67 4.58 -22.53
N GLY A 14 -5.45 3.60 -21.63
CA GLY A 14 -6.35 2.46 -21.46
C GLY A 14 -5.74 1.09 -21.73
N ARG A 15 -5.54 0.67 -22.97
CA ARG A 15 -5.05 -0.68 -23.30
C ARG A 15 -3.54 -0.68 -23.51
N PRO A 16 -2.85 -1.80 -23.18
CA PRO A 16 -1.46 -1.97 -23.59
C PRO A 16 -1.41 -2.02 -25.12
N VAL A 17 -0.50 -1.25 -25.69
CA VAL A 17 -0.26 -1.18 -27.16
C VAL A 17 1.20 -1.46 -27.41
N ASP A 18 1.51 -2.03 -28.60
CA ASP A 18 2.90 -2.21 -29.00
C ASP A 18 3.66 -0.89 -28.89
N GLY A 19 4.79 -0.89 -28.22
CA GLY A 19 5.54 0.32 -27.94
C GLY A 19 6.88 0.03 -27.30
N TRP A 20 7.50 1.08 -26.80
CA TRP A 20 8.83 0.99 -26.22
C TRP A 20 9.10 2.08 -25.20
N LEU A 21 10.06 1.81 -24.34
CA LEU A 21 10.59 2.75 -23.36
C LEU A 21 12.11 2.87 -23.58
N ALA A 22 12.62 4.09 -23.49
CA ALA A 22 14.05 4.34 -23.43
C ALA A 22 14.44 4.75 -22.00
N VAL A 23 15.41 4.05 -21.45
CA VAL A 23 15.93 4.27 -20.09
C VAL A 23 17.37 4.74 -20.18
N ASP A 24 17.70 5.82 -19.48
CA ASP A 24 19.08 6.31 -19.33
C ASP A 24 19.37 6.58 -17.85
N GLY A 25 20.36 5.86 -17.32
CA GLY A 25 20.60 5.85 -15.88
C GLY A 25 19.41 5.29 -15.11
N ASP A 26 18.84 6.10 -14.23
CA ASP A 26 17.70 5.75 -13.38
C ASP A 26 16.34 6.27 -13.90
N LEU A 27 16.31 6.93 -15.07
CA LEU A 27 15.12 7.59 -15.59
C LEU A 27 14.63 6.97 -16.89
N ILE A 28 13.33 7.00 -17.08
CA ILE A 28 12.69 6.89 -18.38
C ILE A 28 12.90 8.23 -19.10
N VAL A 29 13.58 8.23 -20.24
CA VAL A 29 13.88 9.46 -20.99
C VAL A 29 12.96 9.64 -22.20
N GLU A 30 12.43 8.54 -22.73
CA GLU A 30 11.49 8.58 -23.85
C GLU A 30 10.55 7.37 -23.79
N ALA A 31 9.36 7.52 -24.34
CA ALA A 31 8.38 6.46 -24.52
C ALA A 31 7.64 6.66 -25.83
N GLY A 32 7.42 5.60 -26.60
CA GLY A 32 6.76 5.68 -27.89
C GLY A 32 5.88 4.48 -28.20
N GLU A 33 4.91 4.70 -29.10
CA GLU A 33 4.07 3.65 -29.66
C GLU A 33 4.72 3.09 -30.94
N GLY A 34 4.44 1.82 -31.25
CA GLY A 34 4.97 1.13 -32.42
C GLY A 34 6.45 0.76 -32.30
N ARG A 35 7.19 0.85 -33.42
CA ARG A 35 8.58 0.42 -33.48
C ARG A 35 9.52 1.41 -32.81
N PRO A 36 10.50 0.93 -32.02
CA PRO A 36 11.53 1.79 -31.46
C PRO A 36 12.44 2.40 -32.56
N PRO A 37 13.12 3.51 -32.27
CA PRO A 37 13.99 4.23 -33.25
C PRO A 37 15.23 3.43 -33.67
N ARG A 38 15.63 2.42 -32.92
CA ARG A 38 16.68 1.44 -33.21
C ARG A 38 16.27 0.05 -32.67
N PRO A 39 16.96 -1.04 -33.04
CA PRO A 39 16.70 -2.34 -32.43
C PRO A 39 16.73 -2.28 -30.91
N PRO A 40 15.74 -2.86 -30.20
CA PRO A 40 15.69 -2.83 -28.77
C PRO A 40 16.82 -3.66 -28.15
N ASP A 41 17.30 -3.23 -26.99
CA ASP A 41 18.27 -3.99 -26.19
C ASP A 41 17.59 -5.16 -25.46
N LEU A 42 16.29 -5.00 -25.18
CA LEU A 42 15.40 -6.03 -24.68
C LEU A 42 14.06 -5.95 -25.42
N ASP A 43 13.68 -7.03 -26.08
CA ASP A 43 12.36 -7.21 -26.66
C ASP A 43 11.59 -8.22 -25.80
N THR A 44 10.51 -7.78 -25.17
CA THR A 44 9.63 -8.62 -24.33
C THR A 44 8.44 -9.17 -25.11
N GLY A 45 8.40 -8.96 -26.42
CA GLY A 45 7.33 -9.46 -27.28
C GLY A 45 5.96 -8.89 -26.91
N GLN A 46 5.06 -9.77 -26.49
CA GLN A 46 3.69 -9.40 -26.10
C GLN A 46 3.53 -9.04 -24.61
N SER A 47 4.61 -9.16 -23.81
CA SER A 47 4.55 -8.87 -22.37
C SER A 47 4.16 -7.42 -22.10
N TRP A 48 3.41 -7.21 -21.04
CA TRP A 48 3.00 -5.87 -20.63
C TRP A 48 4.13 -5.17 -19.88
N LEU A 49 4.30 -3.91 -20.15
CA LEU A 49 5.18 -3.03 -19.38
C LEU A 49 4.29 -2.15 -18.51
N VAL A 50 4.36 -2.33 -17.20
CA VAL A 50 3.61 -1.51 -16.24
C VAL A 50 4.57 -0.78 -15.31
N PRO A 51 4.18 0.38 -14.73
CA PRO A 51 5.01 1.02 -13.72
C PRO A 51 5.13 0.12 -12.50
N GLY A 52 6.27 0.18 -11.83
CA GLY A 52 6.47 -0.50 -10.56
C GLY A 52 5.35 -0.22 -9.58
N PHE A 53 4.87 -1.26 -8.90
CA PHE A 53 3.81 -1.15 -7.92
C PHE A 53 4.28 -0.36 -6.69
N VAL A 54 3.33 0.37 -6.09
CA VAL A 54 3.56 1.19 -4.88
C VAL A 54 2.61 0.71 -3.80
N ASP A 55 3.13 0.02 -2.79
CA ASP A 55 2.37 -0.52 -1.68
C ASP A 55 2.50 0.39 -0.46
N VAL A 56 1.41 0.96 0.00
CA VAL A 56 1.42 1.91 1.12
C VAL A 56 1.05 1.27 2.47
N HIS A 57 0.73 -0.03 2.46
CA HIS A 57 0.30 -0.76 3.65
C HIS A 57 0.76 -2.22 3.60
N LEU A 58 1.88 -2.51 4.28
CA LEU A 58 2.40 -3.87 4.43
C LEU A 58 3.21 -4.04 5.72
N HIS A 59 3.08 -5.19 6.39
CA HIS A 59 3.67 -5.53 7.68
C HIS A 59 4.78 -6.57 7.59
N GLY A 60 4.94 -7.21 6.43
CA GLY A 60 5.93 -8.26 6.28
C GLY A 60 5.83 -8.99 4.94
N GLY A 61 6.65 -10.03 4.77
CA GLY A 61 6.68 -10.91 3.61
C GLY A 61 7.95 -11.76 3.58
N GLY A 62 7.90 -12.92 2.91
CA GLY A 62 9.05 -13.81 2.76
C GLY A 62 9.62 -14.34 4.08
N GLY A 63 8.80 -14.50 5.11
CA GLY A 63 9.24 -14.91 6.45
C GLY A 63 9.75 -13.76 7.34
N HIS A 64 9.76 -12.52 6.85
CA HIS A 64 10.26 -11.35 7.57
C HIS A 64 9.10 -10.45 8.00
N ALA A 65 9.19 -9.87 9.20
CA ALA A 65 8.23 -8.90 9.74
C ALA A 65 8.85 -7.50 9.84
N VAL A 66 8.01 -6.47 9.83
CA VAL A 66 8.43 -5.08 10.08
C VAL A 66 8.70 -4.92 11.57
N ARG A 67 9.97 -4.82 11.93
CA ARG A 67 10.45 -4.66 13.31
C ARG A 67 11.76 -3.87 13.33
N ALA A 68 12.29 -3.55 14.51
CA ALA A 68 13.55 -2.80 14.68
C ALA A 68 14.79 -3.62 14.28
N ASP A 69 14.81 -4.15 13.06
CA ASP A 69 15.86 -5.01 12.51
C ASP A 69 16.04 -4.69 11.02
N ARG A 70 17.18 -4.10 10.65
CA ARG A 70 17.46 -3.65 9.27
C ARG A 70 17.44 -4.78 8.25
N ASP A 71 17.90 -5.97 8.62
CA ASP A 71 17.97 -7.11 7.70
C ASP A 71 16.58 -7.71 7.49
N ALA A 72 15.75 -7.75 8.54
CA ALA A 72 14.34 -8.11 8.39
C ALA A 72 13.61 -7.14 7.48
N LEU A 73 13.77 -5.80 7.63
CA LEU A 73 13.15 -4.80 6.77
C LEU A 73 13.58 -4.95 5.30
N ARG A 74 14.88 -5.21 5.05
CA ARG A 74 15.38 -5.47 3.70
C ARG A 74 14.84 -6.78 3.13
N GLY A 75 14.68 -7.81 3.96
CA GLY A 75 14.05 -9.08 3.59
C GLY A 75 12.63 -8.89 3.09
N VAL A 76 11.82 -8.10 3.82
CA VAL A 76 10.46 -7.70 3.38
C VAL A 76 10.51 -7.01 2.01
N LEU A 77 11.37 -5.98 1.88
CA LEU A 77 11.48 -5.24 0.62
C LEU A 77 11.95 -6.13 -0.55
N ASN A 78 12.86 -7.07 -0.32
CA ASN A 78 13.33 -8.01 -1.34
C ASN A 78 12.21 -8.93 -1.81
N PHE A 79 11.44 -9.50 -0.88
CA PHE A 79 10.32 -10.38 -1.21
C PHE A 79 9.30 -9.65 -2.10
N HIS A 80 8.84 -8.48 -1.67
CA HIS A 80 7.83 -7.73 -2.43
C HIS A 80 8.38 -7.17 -3.75
N ALA A 81 9.68 -6.84 -3.81
CA ALA A 81 10.31 -6.41 -5.05
C ALA A 81 10.27 -7.51 -6.13
N GLY A 82 10.51 -8.78 -5.77
CA GLY A 82 10.33 -9.92 -6.68
C GLY A 82 8.90 -10.10 -7.18
N ARG A 83 7.92 -9.45 -6.55
CA ARG A 83 6.49 -9.41 -6.92
C ARG A 83 6.07 -8.09 -7.55
N GLY A 84 7.03 -7.29 -8.03
CA GLY A 84 6.78 -6.05 -8.76
C GLY A 84 6.60 -4.80 -7.89
N THR A 85 6.63 -4.90 -6.56
CA THR A 85 6.57 -3.73 -5.67
C THR A 85 7.91 -3.03 -5.66
N THR A 86 8.05 -1.93 -6.38
CA THR A 86 9.30 -1.16 -6.47
C THR A 86 9.39 -0.06 -5.43
N SER A 87 8.27 0.28 -4.79
CA SER A 87 8.21 1.30 -3.75
C SER A 87 7.19 0.89 -2.69
N ALA A 88 7.54 1.04 -1.41
CA ALA A 88 6.65 0.67 -0.31
C ALA A 88 6.75 1.61 0.88
N LEU A 89 5.69 1.64 1.70
CA LEU A 89 5.77 2.00 3.11
C LEU A 89 5.86 0.71 3.94
N LEU A 90 6.63 0.73 5.00
CA LEU A 90 6.59 -0.33 6.00
C LEU A 90 5.63 0.09 7.11
N SER A 91 4.62 -0.73 7.37
CA SER A 91 3.55 -0.47 8.34
C SER A 91 3.90 -1.04 9.70
N LEU A 92 3.88 -0.17 10.71
CA LEU A 92 4.09 -0.54 12.10
C LEU A 92 2.73 -0.82 12.73
N VAL A 93 2.49 -2.08 13.09
CA VAL A 93 1.33 -2.51 13.87
C VAL A 93 1.42 -1.91 15.29
N SER A 94 0.29 -1.73 15.96
CA SER A 94 0.27 -1.30 17.36
C SER A 94 1.08 -2.23 18.25
N ALA A 95 2.05 -1.65 18.96
CA ALA A 95 2.94 -2.27 19.91
C ALA A 95 3.18 -1.30 21.09
N PRO A 96 3.87 -1.68 22.16
CA PRO A 96 4.33 -0.73 23.15
C PRO A 96 5.03 0.47 22.51
N LEU A 97 4.73 1.68 22.95
CA LEU A 97 5.16 2.92 22.29
C LEU A 97 6.68 2.98 22.06
N GLU A 98 7.48 2.47 23.02
CA GLU A 98 8.94 2.41 22.90
C GLU A 98 9.41 1.51 21.76
N GLU A 99 8.72 0.41 21.51
CA GLU A 99 9.02 -0.50 20.41
C GLU A 99 8.66 0.14 19.06
N MET A 100 7.52 0.82 18.97
CA MET A 100 7.15 1.58 17.77
C MET A 100 8.15 2.71 17.48
N VAL A 101 8.60 3.43 18.51
CA VAL A 101 9.65 4.47 18.41
C VAL A 101 10.97 3.86 17.89
N ALA A 102 11.40 2.73 18.45
CA ALA A 102 12.62 2.05 18.01
C ALA A 102 12.50 1.58 16.55
N THR A 103 11.38 0.95 16.18
CA THR A 103 11.14 0.47 14.82
C THR A 103 11.09 1.63 13.81
N ALA A 104 10.41 2.73 14.14
CA ALA A 104 10.36 3.92 13.29
C ALA A 104 11.76 4.51 13.03
N GLY A 105 12.63 4.51 14.05
CA GLY A 105 14.03 4.93 13.90
C GLY A 105 14.81 4.06 12.91
N VAL A 106 14.64 2.73 12.98
CA VAL A 106 15.31 1.81 12.04
C VAL A 106 14.72 1.94 10.63
N VAL A 107 13.39 2.10 10.49
CA VAL A 107 12.77 2.38 9.19
C VAL A 107 13.33 3.66 8.58
N ALA A 108 13.51 4.72 9.36
CA ALA A 108 14.10 5.96 8.86
C ALA A 108 15.56 5.76 8.39
N ASP A 109 16.36 4.93 9.08
CA ASP A 109 17.72 4.58 8.66
C ASP A 109 17.73 3.81 7.33
N VAL A 110 16.83 2.84 7.16
CA VAL A 110 16.71 2.06 5.91
C VAL A 110 16.19 2.96 4.78
N THR A 111 15.23 3.84 5.04
CA THR A 111 14.72 4.81 4.05
C THR A 111 15.84 5.69 3.46
N ALA A 112 16.84 6.04 4.26
CA ALA A 112 17.98 6.84 3.80
C ALA A 112 18.93 6.08 2.84
N THR A 113 18.85 4.75 2.79
CA THR A 113 19.82 3.91 2.05
C THR A 113 19.19 2.97 1.03
N ASP A 114 17.88 2.73 1.09
CA ASP A 114 17.16 1.86 0.16
C ASP A 114 16.08 2.66 -0.58
N PRO A 115 16.23 2.91 -1.89
CA PRO A 115 15.29 3.72 -2.67
C PRO A 115 13.90 3.07 -2.87
N ARG A 116 13.72 1.81 -2.45
CA ARG A 116 12.42 1.13 -2.48
C ARG A 116 11.55 1.52 -1.31
N LEU A 117 12.14 1.97 -0.19
CA LEU A 117 11.42 2.37 0.99
C LEU A 117 11.14 3.87 0.97
N LEU A 118 9.86 4.25 0.94
CA LEU A 118 9.42 5.65 0.93
C LEU A 118 9.22 6.23 2.33
N GLY A 119 9.22 5.39 3.36
CA GLY A 119 9.00 5.74 4.75
C GLY A 119 8.15 4.74 5.49
N CYS A 120 7.54 5.15 6.60
CA CYS A 120 6.65 4.31 7.39
C CYS A 120 5.19 4.76 7.36
N HIS A 121 4.33 3.79 7.59
CA HIS A 121 2.94 3.95 7.96
C HIS A 121 2.79 3.52 9.43
N PHE A 122 2.25 4.37 10.29
CA PHE A 122 1.85 4.00 11.64
C PHE A 122 0.41 3.51 11.61
N GLU A 123 0.21 2.20 11.76
CA GLU A 123 -1.11 1.64 11.96
C GLU A 123 -1.38 1.50 13.47
N GLY A 124 -1.82 2.60 14.05
CA GLY A 124 -1.97 2.75 15.49
C GLY A 124 -0.76 3.45 16.16
N PRO A 125 -0.69 3.42 17.49
CA PRO A 125 -1.55 2.71 18.46
C PRO A 125 -2.89 3.40 18.79
N PHE A 126 -3.26 4.44 18.09
CA PHE A 126 -4.42 5.30 18.35
C PHE A 126 -5.70 4.75 17.69
N LEU A 127 -6.05 3.50 17.99
CA LEU A 127 -7.12 2.74 17.36
C LEU A 127 -8.24 2.45 18.36
N SER A 128 -9.44 2.20 17.85
CA SER A 128 -10.59 1.79 18.66
C SER A 128 -10.41 0.36 19.20
N ALA A 129 -10.47 0.18 20.50
CA ALA A 129 -10.38 -1.14 21.10
C ALA A 129 -11.52 -2.08 20.65
N THR A 130 -12.70 -1.54 20.29
CA THR A 130 -13.82 -2.31 19.76
C THR A 130 -13.58 -2.76 18.30
N TYR A 131 -12.82 -2.00 17.55
CA TYR A 131 -12.50 -2.24 16.14
C TYR A 131 -11.01 -2.48 15.93
N CYS A 132 -10.32 -3.05 16.91
CA CYS A 132 -8.88 -3.28 16.87
C CYS A 132 -8.43 -4.35 15.85
N GLY A 133 -9.36 -5.19 15.36
CA GLY A 133 -8.98 -6.27 14.43
C GLY A 133 -8.03 -7.27 15.10
N ALA A 134 -6.81 -7.39 14.56
CA ALA A 134 -5.76 -8.25 15.10
C ALA A 134 -4.77 -7.54 16.03
N HIS A 135 -4.92 -6.23 16.25
CA HIS A 135 -4.07 -5.50 17.21
C HIS A 135 -4.38 -5.92 18.64
N ASP A 136 -3.36 -5.97 19.48
CA ASP A 136 -3.53 -6.23 20.92
C ASP A 136 -4.21 -5.02 21.59
N PRO A 137 -5.42 -5.16 22.16
CA PRO A 137 -6.09 -4.07 22.84
C PRO A 137 -5.29 -3.48 24.02
N ALA A 138 -4.38 -4.25 24.63
CA ALA A 138 -3.61 -3.84 25.79
C ALA A 138 -2.57 -2.74 25.48
N VAL A 139 -2.16 -2.60 24.22
CA VAL A 139 -1.18 -1.60 23.80
C VAL A 139 -1.80 -0.39 23.11
N LEU A 140 -3.13 -0.38 22.91
CA LEU A 140 -3.84 0.73 22.28
C LEU A 140 -3.92 1.95 23.22
N LEU A 141 -3.78 3.14 22.63
CA LEU A 141 -3.74 4.40 23.34
C LEU A 141 -4.77 5.39 22.77
N ALA A 142 -5.27 6.26 23.62
CA ALA A 142 -5.89 7.49 23.15
C ALA A 142 -4.76 8.47 22.74
N PRO A 143 -4.84 9.15 21.60
CA PRO A 143 -3.77 10.01 21.14
C PRO A 143 -3.58 11.23 22.06
N THR A 144 -2.37 11.40 22.58
CA THR A 144 -1.94 12.66 23.19
C THR A 144 -0.94 13.36 22.26
N PRO A 145 -0.83 14.70 22.31
CA PRO A 145 0.14 15.41 21.50
C PRO A 145 1.58 14.94 21.73
N ALA A 146 1.95 14.57 22.97
CA ALA A 146 3.29 14.11 23.31
C ALA A 146 3.63 12.73 22.76
N GLU A 147 2.71 11.77 22.81
CA GLU A 147 2.92 10.42 22.28
C GLU A 147 3.01 10.44 20.76
N LEU A 148 2.13 11.19 20.09
CA LEU A 148 2.18 11.35 18.63
C LEU A 148 3.48 12.05 18.19
N GLU A 149 3.92 13.11 18.91
CA GLU A 149 5.18 13.80 18.63
C GLU A 149 6.38 12.84 18.73
N ARG A 150 6.40 11.94 19.72
CA ARG A 150 7.48 10.95 19.88
C ARG A 150 7.58 10.02 18.69
N LEU A 151 6.45 9.52 18.16
CA LEU A 151 6.42 8.68 16.97
C LEU A 151 6.89 9.43 15.72
N LEU A 152 6.37 10.63 15.51
CA LEU A 152 6.74 11.47 14.36
C LEU A 152 8.23 11.88 14.40
N ALA A 153 8.74 12.25 15.58
CA ALA A 153 10.16 12.57 15.76
C ALA A 153 11.07 11.37 15.50
N ALA A 154 10.69 10.18 15.98
CA ALA A 154 11.44 8.94 15.74
C ALA A 154 11.54 8.60 14.25
N ALA A 155 10.49 8.87 13.49
CA ALA A 155 10.48 8.68 12.05
C ALA A 155 11.34 9.69 11.27
N ARG A 156 11.83 10.75 11.89
CA ARG A 156 12.77 11.72 11.28
C ARG A 156 12.33 12.22 9.89
N GLY A 157 11.02 12.54 9.75
CA GLY A 157 10.42 13.01 8.50
C GLY A 157 10.08 11.92 7.48
N THR A 158 10.18 10.64 7.86
CA THR A 158 9.78 9.50 7.02
C THR A 158 8.39 8.95 7.37
N ALA A 159 7.68 9.49 8.37
CA ALA A 159 6.28 9.19 8.60
C ALA A 159 5.46 9.70 7.42
N ARG A 160 4.81 8.79 6.68
CA ARG A 160 4.02 9.12 5.49
C ARG A 160 2.53 9.02 5.74
N VAL A 161 2.10 8.01 6.47
CA VAL A 161 0.70 7.76 6.81
C VAL A 161 0.60 7.47 8.30
N VAL A 162 -0.46 7.98 8.93
CA VAL A 162 -0.83 7.64 10.31
C VAL A 162 -2.31 7.29 10.33
N THR A 163 -2.61 6.03 10.63
CA THR A 163 -3.97 5.54 10.82
C THR A 163 -4.40 5.75 12.25
N LEU A 164 -5.57 6.32 12.44
CA LEU A 164 -6.14 6.55 13.76
C LEU A 164 -7.68 6.54 13.74
N ALA A 165 -8.27 6.28 14.91
CA ALA A 165 -9.70 6.30 15.16
C ALA A 165 -10.11 7.72 15.63
N PRO A 166 -10.87 8.48 14.82
CA PRO A 166 -11.19 9.88 15.11
C PRO A 166 -12.14 10.08 16.30
N GLU A 167 -12.90 9.06 16.68
CA GLU A 167 -13.83 9.07 17.83
C GLU A 167 -13.12 9.04 19.17
N LEU A 168 -11.84 8.68 19.22
CA LEU A 168 -11.07 8.63 20.45
C LEU A 168 -10.91 10.05 21.04
N PRO A 169 -10.83 10.18 22.37
CA PRO A 169 -10.47 11.44 23.00
C PRO A 169 -9.15 11.98 22.41
N GLY A 170 -9.16 13.19 21.86
CA GLY A 170 -8.00 13.76 21.18
C GLY A 170 -7.84 13.40 19.71
N GLY A 171 -8.61 12.44 19.16
CA GLY A 171 -8.46 11.92 17.79
C GLY A 171 -8.49 13.00 16.71
N VAL A 172 -9.48 13.91 16.74
CA VAL A 172 -9.56 15.02 15.78
C VAL A 172 -8.38 16.01 15.91
N ALA A 173 -7.86 16.22 17.11
CA ALA A 173 -6.67 17.06 17.33
C ALA A 173 -5.40 16.36 16.80
N ALA A 174 -5.29 15.05 17.00
CA ALA A 174 -4.20 14.23 16.45
C ALA A 174 -4.17 14.27 14.93
N ILE A 175 -5.34 14.21 14.25
CA ILE A 175 -5.42 14.38 12.78
C ILE A 175 -4.76 15.69 12.34
N ARG A 176 -5.07 16.80 13.00
CA ARG A 176 -4.46 18.10 12.67
C ARG A 176 -2.95 18.10 12.90
N GLN A 177 -2.47 17.44 13.96
CA GLN A 177 -1.05 17.33 14.24
C GLN A 177 -0.32 16.49 13.19
N VAL A 178 -0.89 15.34 12.77
CA VAL A 178 -0.37 14.52 11.66
C VAL A 178 -0.24 15.33 10.38
N VAL A 179 -1.31 16.05 10.01
CA VAL A 179 -1.33 16.89 8.81
C VAL A 179 -0.31 18.04 8.92
N ALA A 180 -0.19 18.67 10.06
CA ALA A 180 0.81 19.72 10.30
C ALA A 180 2.26 19.21 10.21
N ALA A 181 2.49 17.92 10.54
CA ALA A 181 3.79 17.27 10.36
C ALA A 181 4.08 16.85 8.90
N GLY A 182 3.15 17.10 7.97
CA GLY A 182 3.29 16.76 6.56
C GLY A 182 2.99 15.29 6.23
N ALA A 183 2.43 14.53 7.16
CA ALA A 183 1.99 13.16 6.94
C ALA A 183 0.50 13.11 6.55
N VAL A 184 0.09 12.01 5.93
CA VAL A 184 -1.31 11.73 5.61
C VAL A 184 -2.00 11.16 6.84
N ALA A 185 -3.06 11.82 7.29
CA ALA A 185 -3.94 11.25 8.32
C ALA A 185 -4.96 10.32 7.65
N ALA A 186 -4.98 9.06 8.09
CA ALA A 186 -5.90 8.03 7.63
C ALA A 186 -6.91 7.66 8.73
N VAL A 187 -8.15 7.40 8.32
CA VAL A 187 -9.21 6.89 9.20
C VAL A 187 -9.28 5.38 9.03
N GLY A 188 -9.07 4.65 10.10
CA GLY A 188 -9.14 3.19 10.13
C GLY A 188 -9.26 2.65 11.56
N HIS A 189 -9.58 1.36 11.72
CA HIS A 189 -9.78 0.72 13.02
C HIS A 189 -10.66 1.56 13.94
N THR A 190 -11.84 1.91 13.46
CA THR A 190 -12.68 2.96 14.05
C THR A 190 -14.13 2.53 14.19
N GLY A 191 -14.75 2.92 15.30
CA GLY A 191 -16.19 2.87 15.51
C GLY A 191 -16.89 4.20 15.23
N ALA A 192 -16.20 5.16 14.60
CA ALA A 192 -16.75 6.47 14.32
C ALA A 192 -18.07 6.41 13.57
N ASP A 193 -19.00 7.22 13.98
CA ASP A 193 -20.21 7.45 13.20
C ASP A 193 -19.93 8.35 11.99
N HIS A 194 -20.96 8.57 11.19
CA HIS A 194 -20.86 9.42 10.00
C HIS A 194 -20.41 10.86 10.32
N GLN A 195 -20.93 11.47 11.40
CA GLN A 195 -20.62 12.85 11.78
C GLN A 195 -19.20 12.97 12.35
N GLN A 196 -18.76 12.02 13.15
CA GLN A 196 -17.39 11.95 13.66
C GLN A 196 -16.39 11.80 12.50
N THR A 197 -16.73 10.99 11.49
CA THR A 197 -15.92 10.85 10.28
C THR A 197 -15.85 12.15 9.47
N LEU A 198 -16.98 12.85 9.29
CA LEU A 198 -16.98 14.17 8.64
C LEU A 198 -16.12 15.18 9.41
N ALA A 199 -16.13 15.13 10.75
CA ALA A 199 -15.25 15.99 11.57
C ALA A 199 -13.76 15.66 11.35
N ALA A 200 -13.41 14.37 11.19
CA ALA A 200 -12.06 13.93 10.82
C ALA A 200 -11.63 14.48 9.45
N LEU A 201 -12.52 14.40 8.45
CA LEU A 201 -12.27 14.93 7.10
C LEU A 201 -12.13 16.46 7.11
N ALA A 202 -12.93 17.16 7.92
CA ALA A 202 -12.81 18.60 8.12
C ALA A 202 -11.47 18.97 8.81
N ALA A 203 -10.94 18.10 9.68
CA ALA A 203 -9.64 18.28 10.35
C ALA A 203 -8.45 17.99 9.43
N GLY A 204 -8.65 17.39 8.26
CA GLY A 204 -7.61 17.16 7.26
C GLY A 204 -7.33 15.71 6.93
N ALA A 205 -8.05 14.74 7.50
CA ALA A 205 -7.94 13.35 7.05
C ALA A 205 -8.28 13.22 5.57
N ARG A 206 -7.51 12.40 4.82
CA ARG A 206 -7.64 12.26 3.35
C ARG A 206 -7.44 10.84 2.88
N HIS A 207 -7.39 9.88 3.79
CA HIS A 207 -7.17 8.48 3.49
C HIS A 207 -8.03 7.58 4.36
N ALA A 208 -8.45 6.45 3.82
CA ALA A 208 -9.19 5.41 4.53
C ALA A 208 -8.36 4.13 4.48
N THR A 209 -7.94 3.65 5.63
CA THR A 209 -7.17 2.41 5.78
C THR A 209 -8.10 1.23 5.54
N HIS A 210 -7.67 0.27 4.68
CA HIS A 210 -8.33 -0.99 4.34
C HIS A 210 -9.87 -0.95 4.50
N LEU A 211 -10.52 -0.09 3.70
CA LEU A 211 -11.95 0.21 3.78
C LEU A 211 -12.81 -1.03 4.02
N PHE A 212 -13.82 -0.95 4.87
CA PHE A 212 -14.69 -1.98 5.42
C PHE A 212 -14.08 -2.78 6.59
N ASN A 213 -12.78 -3.04 6.58
CA ASN A 213 -12.14 -3.85 7.61
C ASN A 213 -11.97 -3.04 8.89
N ALA A 214 -12.27 -3.67 10.03
CA ALA A 214 -12.25 -3.02 11.34
C ALA A 214 -13.07 -1.70 11.39
N MET A 215 -14.24 -1.70 10.75
CA MET A 215 -15.21 -0.60 10.71
C MET A 215 -16.64 -1.13 10.92
N PRO A 216 -17.58 -0.30 11.43
CA PRO A 216 -19.00 -0.65 11.42
C PRO A 216 -19.49 -0.93 9.99
N PRO A 217 -20.37 -1.93 9.80
CA PRO A 217 -20.94 -2.21 8.48
C PRO A 217 -21.85 -1.05 8.02
N VAL A 218 -21.94 -0.88 6.71
CA VAL A 218 -22.86 0.10 6.11
C VAL A 218 -24.30 -0.26 6.42
N HIS A 219 -25.04 0.65 7.06
CA HIS A 219 -26.45 0.50 7.32
C HIS A 219 -27.21 1.74 6.85
N HIS A 220 -28.35 1.55 6.19
CA HIS A 220 -29.10 2.61 5.51
C HIS A 220 -29.60 3.76 6.41
N ARG A 221 -29.70 3.55 7.73
CA ARG A 221 -30.04 4.59 8.72
C ARG A 221 -28.88 5.00 9.61
N ILE A 222 -27.82 4.22 9.66
CA ILE A 222 -26.59 4.45 10.44
C ILE A 222 -25.41 4.18 9.51
N PRO A 223 -25.08 5.14 8.61
CA PRO A 223 -24.18 4.88 7.49
C PRO A 223 -22.72 4.63 7.88
N GLY A 224 -22.33 5.03 9.08
CA GLY A 224 -20.96 4.81 9.60
C GLY A 224 -19.87 5.57 8.82
N PRO A 225 -18.60 5.19 9.02
CA PRO A 225 -17.46 5.85 8.40
C PRO A 225 -17.36 5.58 6.90
N VAL A 226 -17.70 4.36 6.44
CA VAL A 226 -17.51 3.93 5.06
C VAL A 226 -18.22 4.88 4.07
N VAL A 227 -19.48 5.27 4.38
CA VAL A 227 -20.24 6.15 3.50
C VAL A 227 -19.65 7.56 3.46
N ALA A 228 -19.17 8.08 4.60
CA ALA A 228 -18.51 9.38 4.65
C ALA A 228 -17.21 9.41 3.85
N LEU A 229 -16.39 8.34 3.99
CA LEU A 229 -15.09 8.20 3.30
C LEU A 229 -15.26 8.04 1.78
N LEU A 230 -16.20 7.20 1.34
CA LEU A 230 -16.51 7.05 -0.09
C LEU A 230 -17.11 8.31 -0.70
N GLY A 231 -17.93 9.04 0.06
CA GLY A 231 -18.65 10.22 -0.39
C GLY A 231 -17.79 11.48 -0.56
N ASP A 232 -16.62 11.58 0.06
CA ASP A 232 -15.74 12.75 -0.07
C ASP A 232 -14.72 12.54 -1.20
N ALA A 233 -14.82 13.35 -2.25
CA ALA A 233 -13.95 13.25 -3.43
C ALA A 233 -12.47 13.49 -3.16
N ARG A 234 -12.11 14.01 -1.98
CA ARG A 234 -10.73 14.27 -1.57
C ARG A 234 -10.07 13.06 -0.92
N VAL A 235 -10.87 12.05 -0.55
CA VAL A 235 -10.40 10.87 0.18
C VAL A 235 -9.98 9.79 -0.79
N THR A 236 -8.78 9.25 -0.62
CA THR A 236 -8.37 7.98 -1.21
C THR A 236 -8.74 6.83 -0.27
N VAL A 237 -9.06 5.68 -0.82
CA VAL A 237 -9.51 4.52 -0.05
C VAL A 237 -8.63 3.30 -0.38
N GLU A 238 -8.11 2.65 0.65
CA GLU A 238 -7.41 1.37 0.49
C GLU A 238 -8.39 0.22 0.33
N LEU A 239 -8.01 -0.76 -0.49
CA LEU A 239 -8.68 -2.05 -0.59
C LEU A 239 -7.64 -3.18 -0.57
N ILE A 240 -7.87 -4.18 0.28
CA ILE A 240 -7.17 -5.47 0.26
C ILE A 240 -7.96 -6.37 -0.71
N LEU A 241 -7.44 -6.53 -1.93
CA LEU A 241 -8.15 -7.25 -2.99
C LEU A 241 -7.70 -8.71 -3.07
N ASP A 242 -7.85 -9.46 -1.99
CA ASP A 242 -7.53 -10.89 -1.92
C ASP A 242 -8.76 -11.80 -2.11
N GLY A 243 -9.98 -11.24 -2.09
CA GLY A 243 -11.25 -11.96 -2.14
C GLY A 243 -11.66 -12.58 -0.80
N ILE A 244 -10.90 -12.31 0.26
CA ILE A 244 -11.11 -12.80 1.63
C ILE A 244 -11.54 -11.63 2.54
N HIS A 245 -10.74 -10.54 2.56
CA HIS A 245 -11.03 -9.33 3.33
C HIS A 245 -12.26 -8.60 2.82
N VAL A 246 -12.40 -8.54 1.50
CA VAL A 246 -13.53 -7.91 0.83
C VAL A 246 -14.01 -8.80 -0.30
N HIS A 247 -15.28 -9.15 -0.32
CA HIS A 247 -15.90 -9.88 -1.42
C HIS A 247 -15.80 -9.04 -2.71
N ASP A 248 -15.50 -9.67 -3.85
CA ASP A 248 -15.26 -8.98 -5.13
C ASP A 248 -16.41 -8.02 -5.53
N ALA A 249 -17.67 -8.41 -5.29
CA ALA A 249 -18.82 -7.54 -5.54
C ALA A 249 -18.82 -6.26 -4.66
N THR A 250 -18.37 -6.36 -3.41
CA THR A 250 -18.25 -5.21 -2.50
C THR A 250 -17.05 -4.34 -2.89
N ALA A 251 -15.93 -4.95 -3.28
CA ALA A 251 -14.78 -4.23 -3.81
C ALA A 251 -15.15 -3.49 -5.11
N ARG A 252 -15.91 -4.12 -6.01
CA ARG A 252 -16.42 -3.48 -7.23
C ARG A 252 -17.32 -2.28 -6.90
N LEU A 253 -18.24 -2.42 -5.93
CA LEU A 253 -19.09 -1.31 -5.48
C LEU A 253 -18.26 -0.15 -4.93
N ALA A 254 -17.18 -0.42 -4.18
CA ALA A 254 -16.29 0.61 -3.67
C ALA A 254 -15.54 1.34 -4.80
N VAL A 255 -15.06 0.59 -5.81
CA VAL A 255 -14.42 1.17 -7.01
C VAL A 255 -15.41 2.04 -7.80
N ASP A 256 -16.65 1.59 -7.96
CA ASP A 256 -17.69 2.38 -8.65
C ASP A 256 -18.04 3.67 -7.89
N ALA A 257 -18.14 3.58 -6.56
CA ALA A 257 -18.48 4.74 -5.72
C ALA A 257 -17.31 5.74 -5.59
N ALA A 258 -16.08 5.27 -5.44
CA ALA A 258 -14.91 6.12 -5.33
C ALA A 258 -14.40 6.61 -6.69
N GLY A 259 -14.57 5.81 -7.73
CA GLY A 259 -13.83 5.91 -8.98
C GLY A 259 -12.41 5.34 -8.84
N ALA A 260 -11.92 4.63 -9.86
CA ALA A 260 -10.59 4.01 -9.86
C ALA A 260 -9.45 5.01 -9.53
N GLY A 261 -9.63 6.29 -9.78
CA GLY A 261 -8.65 7.34 -9.48
C GLY A 261 -8.48 7.67 -7.99
N ARG A 262 -9.33 7.13 -7.10
CA ARG A 262 -9.24 7.32 -5.65
C ARG A 262 -8.98 6.02 -4.88
N VAL A 263 -9.04 4.86 -5.54
CA VAL A 263 -8.76 3.58 -4.91
C VAL A 263 -7.25 3.32 -4.92
N VAL A 264 -6.71 2.85 -3.81
CA VAL A 264 -5.33 2.38 -3.65
C VAL A 264 -5.41 0.92 -3.24
N LEU A 265 -4.93 0.01 -4.08
CA LEU A 265 -4.78 -1.39 -3.69
C LEU A 265 -3.56 -1.51 -2.79
N VAL A 266 -3.71 -2.24 -1.71
CA VAL A 266 -2.66 -2.53 -0.74
C VAL A 266 -2.61 -4.02 -0.47
N THR A 267 -1.48 -4.49 0.01
CA THR A 267 -1.40 -5.90 0.39
C THR A 267 -1.88 -6.15 1.80
N ASP A 268 -1.57 -5.27 2.74
CA ASP A 268 -1.69 -5.58 4.17
C ASP A 268 -1.01 -6.92 4.50
N ALA A 269 0.06 -7.23 3.76
CA ALA A 269 0.76 -8.49 3.85
C ALA A 269 1.54 -8.59 5.15
N MET A 270 1.54 -9.77 5.74
CA MET A 270 2.35 -10.07 6.92
C MET A 270 3.46 -11.08 6.60
N ALA A 271 4.28 -11.45 7.58
CA ALA A 271 5.47 -12.28 7.38
C ALA A 271 5.19 -13.61 6.63
N ALA A 272 3.97 -14.13 6.68
CA ALA A 272 3.59 -15.38 6.01
C ALA A 272 3.41 -15.23 4.49
N ALA A 273 3.35 -14.02 3.93
CA ALA A 273 3.24 -13.84 2.49
C ALA A 273 4.42 -14.51 1.77
N GLY A 274 4.12 -15.40 0.82
CA GLY A 274 5.11 -16.22 0.11
C GLY A 274 5.64 -17.42 0.87
N MET A 275 5.16 -17.68 2.08
CA MET A 275 5.56 -18.84 2.89
C MET A 275 4.50 -19.96 2.78
N PRO A 276 4.85 -21.21 3.11
CA PRO A 276 3.87 -22.28 3.26
C PRO A 276 2.83 -21.95 4.33
N GLU A 277 1.63 -22.51 4.21
CA GLU A 277 0.61 -22.41 5.26
C GLU A 277 1.11 -22.97 6.60
N GLY A 278 0.58 -22.44 7.70
CA GLY A 278 0.97 -22.86 9.04
C GLY A 278 0.87 -21.76 10.08
N ALA A 279 1.58 -21.95 11.19
CA ALA A 279 1.59 -21.03 12.32
C ALA A 279 2.64 -19.94 12.15
N PHE A 280 2.24 -18.69 12.42
CA PHE A 280 3.08 -17.50 12.39
C PHE A 280 2.77 -16.61 13.60
N GLN A 281 3.38 -15.44 13.63
CA GLN A 281 3.09 -14.39 14.61
C GLN A 281 2.94 -13.04 13.91
N LEU A 282 2.02 -12.22 14.40
CA LEU A 282 1.87 -10.80 14.06
C LEU A 282 1.99 -10.01 15.36
N GLU A 283 3.11 -9.29 15.54
CA GLU A 283 3.42 -8.51 16.76
C GLU A 283 3.10 -9.27 18.07
N GLY A 284 3.62 -10.50 18.19
CA GLY A 284 3.40 -11.35 19.35
C GLY A 284 2.05 -12.07 19.40
N GLN A 285 1.09 -11.71 18.57
CA GLN A 285 -0.19 -12.41 18.44
C GLN A 285 -0.03 -13.67 17.59
N PRO A 286 -0.36 -14.86 18.11
CA PRO A 286 -0.28 -16.09 17.31
C PRO A 286 -1.36 -16.10 16.22
N VAL A 287 -0.94 -16.40 14.98
CA VAL A 287 -1.82 -16.50 13.83
C VAL A 287 -1.62 -17.81 13.09
N VAL A 288 -2.61 -18.22 12.33
CA VAL A 288 -2.54 -19.38 11.44
C VAL A 288 -2.95 -18.97 10.02
N VAL A 289 -2.17 -19.45 9.04
CA VAL A 289 -2.50 -19.34 7.62
C VAL A 289 -3.13 -20.65 7.18
N GLN A 290 -4.35 -20.57 6.68
CA GLN A 290 -5.09 -21.69 6.12
C GLN A 290 -5.98 -21.19 4.97
N ASP A 291 -5.99 -21.92 3.85
CA ASP A 291 -6.74 -21.57 2.64
C ASP A 291 -6.49 -20.12 2.18
N GLY A 292 -5.23 -19.66 2.29
CA GLY A 292 -4.81 -18.31 1.96
C GLY A 292 -5.27 -17.21 2.93
N ALA A 293 -6.04 -17.55 3.97
CA ALA A 293 -6.50 -16.61 4.99
C ALA A 293 -5.59 -16.65 6.23
N VAL A 294 -5.22 -15.48 6.74
CA VAL A 294 -4.50 -15.33 8.01
C VAL A 294 -5.51 -15.00 9.11
N ARG A 295 -5.52 -15.77 10.20
CA ARG A 295 -6.47 -15.58 11.32
C ARG A 295 -5.74 -15.63 12.66
N LEU A 296 -6.24 -14.86 13.62
CA LEU A 296 -5.83 -15.00 15.03
C LEU A 296 -6.17 -16.40 15.54
N VAL A 297 -5.23 -17.04 16.22
CA VAL A 297 -5.46 -18.34 16.88
C VAL A 297 -6.52 -18.17 17.98
N GLY A 298 -7.56 -19.00 17.93
CA GLY A 298 -8.69 -18.94 18.89
C GLY A 298 -9.71 -17.83 18.60
N GLY A 299 -9.58 -17.10 17.48
CA GLY A 299 -10.51 -16.06 17.05
C GLY A 299 -10.99 -16.24 15.61
N THR A 300 -11.84 -15.33 15.16
CA THR A 300 -12.33 -15.27 13.78
C THR A 300 -11.76 -14.08 12.99
N SER A 301 -11.06 -13.16 13.68
CA SER A 301 -10.48 -11.97 13.05
C SER A 301 -9.40 -12.34 12.05
N LEU A 302 -9.45 -11.73 10.88
CA LEU A 302 -8.32 -11.72 9.95
C LEU A 302 -7.17 -10.92 10.55
N ALA A 303 -5.94 -11.25 10.19
CA ALA A 303 -4.71 -10.71 10.79
C ALA A 303 -3.67 -10.39 9.71
N GLY A 304 -3.92 -9.33 8.94
CA GLY A 304 -3.22 -9.06 7.70
C GLY A 304 -3.49 -10.11 6.63
N SER A 305 -2.71 -10.11 5.57
CA SER A 305 -2.89 -10.98 4.42
C SER A 305 -1.62 -11.74 4.00
N VAL A 306 -1.76 -12.59 2.99
CA VAL A 306 -0.65 -13.16 2.20
C VAL A 306 -0.64 -12.63 0.76
N LEU A 307 -1.41 -11.57 0.49
CA LEU A 307 -1.54 -10.96 -0.83
C LEU A 307 -0.22 -10.32 -1.28
N THR A 308 0.00 -10.30 -2.59
CA THR A 308 1.09 -9.55 -3.24
C THR A 308 0.51 -8.56 -4.26
N MET A 309 1.24 -7.48 -4.58
CA MET A 309 0.70 -6.44 -5.47
C MET A 309 0.44 -6.94 -6.89
N ASP A 310 1.23 -7.88 -7.40
CA ASP A 310 0.97 -8.53 -8.70
C ASP A 310 -0.34 -9.34 -8.67
N ALA A 311 -0.62 -10.02 -7.57
CA ALA A 311 -1.89 -10.72 -7.39
C ALA A 311 -3.06 -9.73 -7.28
N ALA A 312 -2.90 -8.62 -6.56
CA ALA A 312 -3.91 -7.55 -6.49
C ALA A 312 -4.17 -6.92 -7.87
N PHE A 313 -3.11 -6.63 -8.65
CA PHE A 313 -3.21 -6.13 -10.03
C PHE A 313 -4.00 -7.09 -10.92
N ARG A 314 -3.63 -8.39 -10.89
CA ARG A 314 -4.31 -9.46 -11.64
C ARG A 314 -5.79 -9.55 -11.29
N ARG A 315 -6.12 -9.54 -9.99
CA ARG A 315 -7.50 -9.58 -9.52
C ARG A 315 -8.30 -8.35 -9.93
N ALA A 316 -7.70 -7.16 -9.94
CA ALA A 316 -8.36 -5.95 -10.43
C ALA A 316 -8.83 -6.10 -11.88
N ILE A 317 -8.03 -6.72 -12.73
CA ILE A 317 -8.38 -6.97 -14.14
C ILE A 317 -9.37 -8.14 -14.26
N GLN A 318 -9.06 -9.28 -13.65
CA GLN A 318 -9.79 -10.51 -13.88
C GLN A 318 -11.10 -10.63 -13.10
N GLN A 319 -11.13 -10.14 -11.85
CA GLN A 319 -12.30 -10.26 -10.97
C GLN A 319 -13.14 -8.98 -10.95
N LEU A 320 -12.51 -7.81 -10.89
CA LEU A 320 -13.24 -6.55 -10.93
C LEU A 320 -13.47 -6.03 -12.35
N GLN A 321 -12.90 -6.67 -13.38
CA GLN A 321 -13.01 -6.26 -14.78
C GLN A 321 -12.60 -4.80 -15.01
N CYS A 322 -11.62 -4.33 -14.24
CA CYS A 322 -11.02 -3.03 -14.44
C CYS A 322 -10.18 -3.02 -15.72
N SER A 323 -10.13 -1.89 -16.40
CA SER A 323 -9.18 -1.71 -17.50
C SER A 323 -7.74 -1.76 -16.99
N PRO A 324 -6.75 -2.09 -17.84
CA PRO A 324 -5.34 -2.04 -17.47
C PRO A 324 -4.90 -0.70 -16.88
N ALA A 325 -5.40 0.41 -17.42
CA ALA A 325 -5.09 1.75 -16.89
C ALA A 325 -5.67 1.99 -15.49
N GLU A 326 -6.88 1.50 -15.21
CA GLU A 326 -7.47 1.56 -13.87
C GLU A 326 -6.68 0.70 -12.88
N ALA A 327 -6.28 -0.51 -13.28
CA ALA A 327 -5.44 -1.37 -12.44
C ALA A 327 -4.08 -0.71 -12.12
N VAL A 328 -3.41 -0.12 -13.12
CA VAL A 328 -2.19 0.69 -12.91
C VAL A 328 -2.46 1.89 -11.99
N ALA A 329 -3.58 2.59 -12.18
CA ALA A 329 -3.92 3.71 -11.32
C ALA A 329 -4.02 3.27 -9.85
N MET A 330 -4.73 2.16 -9.59
CA MET A 330 -4.97 1.64 -8.24
C MET A 330 -3.73 1.00 -7.58
N THR A 331 -2.80 0.44 -8.36
CA THR A 331 -1.61 -0.25 -7.81
C THR A 331 -0.34 0.62 -7.81
N SER A 332 -0.35 1.77 -8.47
CA SER A 332 0.87 2.58 -8.62
C SER A 332 0.60 4.09 -8.54
N THR A 333 -0.21 4.64 -9.49
CA THR A 333 -0.31 6.09 -9.66
C THR A 333 -0.98 6.79 -8.48
N ASN A 334 -2.05 6.21 -7.92
CA ASN A 334 -2.81 6.83 -6.83
C ASN A 334 -2.00 6.84 -5.53
N ALA A 335 -1.29 5.75 -5.23
CA ALA A 335 -0.38 5.65 -4.10
C ALA A 335 0.77 6.66 -4.21
N ALA A 336 1.39 6.77 -5.40
CA ALA A 336 2.43 7.77 -5.64
C ALA A 336 1.90 9.20 -5.44
N ARG A 337 0.67 9.49 -5.90
CA ARG A 337 0.02 10.80 -5.71
C ARG A 337 -0.30 11.06 -4.24
N LEU A 338 -0.86 10.08 -3.53
CA LEU A 338 -1.17 10.18 -2.10
C LEU A 338 0.05 10.58 -1.27
N LEU A 339 1.20 10.00 -1.60
CA LEU A 339 2.45 10.21 -0.88
C LEU A 339 3.27 11.42 -1.38
N GLY A 340 2.81 12.13 -2.43
CA GLY A 340 3.53 13.27 -3.00
C GLY A 340 4.72 12.90 -3.89
N PHE A 341 4.78 11.67 -4.40
CA PHE A 341 5.85 11.18 -5.29
C PHE A 341 5.43 11.07 -6.76
N ALA A 342 4.25 11.60 -7.14
CA ALA A 342 3.69 11.44 -8.48
C ALA A 342 4.60 11.99 -9.60
N ASP A 343 5.45 12.96 -9.31
CA ASP A 343 6.42 13.51 -10.27
C ASP A 343 7.61 12.57 -10.51
N ARG A 344 7.84 11.59 -9.63
CA ARG A 344 9.01 10.70 -9.65
C ARG A 344 8.69 9.27 -10.03
N ILE A 345 7.55 8.72 -9.59
CA ILE A 345 7.17 7.31 -9.75
C ILE A 345 5.68 7.16 -10.12
N GLY A 346 5.21 5.93 -10.31
CA GLY A 346 3.79 5.57 -10.46
C GLY A 346 3.25 5.67 -11.88
N SER A 347 4.08 5.95 -12.88
CA SER A 347 3.72 5.85 -14.31
C SER A 347 4.96 5.76 -15.20
N LEU A 348 4.79 5.25 -16.44
CA LEU A 348 5.86 5.08 -17.45
C LEU A 348 6.02 6.34 -18.32
N GLN A 349 6.17 7.50 -17.70
CA GLN A 349 6.33 8.77 -18.41
C GLN A 349 7.79 9.23 -18.43
N PRO A 350 8.25 9.89 -19.50
CA PRO A 350 9.56 10.53 -19.51
C PRO A 350 9.77 11.47 -18.32
N GLY A 351 10.97 11.43 -17.74
CA GLY A 351 11.35 12.18 -16.55
C GLY A 351 11.10 11.45 -15.23
N LYS A 352 10.41 10.31 -15.23
CA LYS A 352 10.19 9.50 -14.04
C LYS A 352 11.22 8.40 -13.89
N ALA A 353 11.35 7.88 -12.69
CA ALA A 353 12.21 6.75 -12.40
C ALA A 353 11.84 5.54 -13.28
N ALA A 354 12.84 4.87 -13.78
CA ALA A 354 12.69 3.64 -14.52
C ALA A 354 12.40 2.47 -13.58
N ASP A 355 11.21 2.54 -12.96
CA ASP A 355 10.59 1.50 -12.14
C ASP A 355 9.58 0.78 -13.03
N ILE A 356 9.95 -0.39 -13.55
CA ILE A 356 9.19 -1.09 -14.59
C ILE A 356 8.98 -2.53 -14.16
N VAL A 357 7.76 -3.03 -14.31
CA VAL A 357 7.42 -4.45 -14.16
C VAL A 357 7.02 -4.98 -15.54
N VAL A 358 7.65 -6.08 -15.92
CA VAL A 358 7.30 -6.85 -17.11
C VAL A 358 6.38 -7.97 -16.67
N LEU A 359 5.20 -8.04 -17.28
CA LEU A 359 4.20 -9.07 -17.00
C LEU A 359 3.94 -9.88 -18.28
N ASP A 360 3.85 -11.21 -18.14
CA ASP A 360 3.43 -12.09 -19.21
C ASP A 360 1.93 -11.96 -19.55
N ASP A 361 1.45 -12.77 -20.49
CA ASP A 361 0.04 -12.79 -20.90
C ASP A 361 -0.92 -13.24 -19.79
N ASP A 362 -0.43 -13.99 -18.79
CA ASP A 362 -1.16 -14.41 -17.60
C ASP A 362 -1.03 -13.40 -16.44
N LEU A 363 -0.41 -12.25 -16.72
CA LEU A 363 -0.12 -11.16 -15.78
C LEU A 363 0.77 -11.61 -14.62
N GLN A 364 1.67 -12.57 -14.85
CA GLN A 364 2.71 -12.96 -13.89
C GLN A 364 3.95 -12.08 -14.09
N VAL A 365 4.65 -11.80 -13.00
CA VAL A 365 5.88 -11.01 -13.04
C VAL A 365 7.00 -11.82 -13.71
N GLU A 366 7.49 -11.35 -14.84
CA GLU A 366 8.67 -11.91 -15.52
C GLU A 366 9.95 -11.21 -15.09
N ARG A 367 9.92 -9.88 -14.97
CA ARG A 367 11.09 -9.07 -14.62
C ARG A 367 10.66 -7.81 -13.88
N VAL A 368 11.55 -7.33 -13.02
CA VAL A 368 11.34 -6.05 -12.30
C VAL A 368 12.58 -5.19 -12.46
N MET A 369 12.36 -3.93 -12.82
CA MET A 369 13.39 -2.90 -12.85
C MET A 369 13.12 -1.87 -11.75
N LYS A 370 14.14 -1.53 -10.97
CA LYS A 370 14.12 -0.43 -10.02
C LYS A 370 15.21 0.59 -10.36
N ALA A 371 14.80 1.83 -10.57
CA ALA A 371 15.71 2.92 -10.89
C ALA A 371 16.71 2.53 -12.02
N GLY A 372 16.20 1.97 -13.11
CA GLY A 372 16.96 1.59 -14.29
C GLY A 372 17.81 0.32 -14.16
N ARG A 373 17.70 -0.42 -13.06
CA ARG A 373 18.45 -1.66 -12.82
C ARG A 373 17.49 -2.84 -12.67
N TRP A 374 17.74 -3.89 -13.46
CA TRP A 374 17.01 -5.14 -13.29
C TRP A 374 17.34 -5.76 -11.93
N LEU A 375 16.30 -6.16 -11.20
CA LEU A 375 16.45 -6.90 -9.96
C LEU A 375 16.71 -8.37 -10.28
N GLU A 376 17.53 -9.01 -9.47
CA GLU A 376 17.71 -10.46 -9.54
C GLU A 376 16.40 -11.14 -9.10
N GLN A 377 15.96 -12.17 -9.85
CA GLN A 377 14.84 -13.00 -9.43
C GLN A 377 15.31 -13.90 -8.27
N THR A 378 14.70 -13.74 -7.13
CA THR A 378 14.94 -14.60 -5.94
C THR A 378 13.96 -15.76 -5.89
#